data_d5b613ad934563cf37ced36716eb81c5
#
_entry.id   d5b613ad934563cf37ced36716eb81c5
#
_cell.length_a   1.000
_cell.length_b   1.000
_cell.length_c   1.000
_cell.angle_alpha   90.00
_cell.angle_beta   90.00
_cell.angle_gamma   90.00
#
_symmetry.space_group_name_H-M   'P 1'
#
loop_
_entity.id
_entity.type
_entity.pdbx_description
1 polymer ?
#
loop_
_entity_poly.entity_id
_entity_poly.type
_entity_poly.pdbx_seq_one_letter_code
_entity_poly.pdbx_strand_id
1 'polypeptide(L)'
;GEQDAAVLYTTAQSSNVCIAFLQRDAENRWKVCQSIEGLADTVDNVRLAQLQDGGSMQMVVGYLASQGDSYLAVYSYENGQVSAILEQSYEQYLVEDITGGGNQDLILMSTLEDGGVQIELLTVDRDGSFQQVAVMGLSADKFSGCASVAAGLGADGKRYLVLDGWTGISGNNLATVLLRFDEESQQMIPADQISTSELYSASLRNVPNLVSRDLDGDGTVEIPTQPDEAGLLNMSQSRRMDFIVWMDYTSPTPEKSFGLLDEETNCYIELPAEWEGNLLLTDSTEIDAAVELRTVDENELVLTLRLVSASASAAGWTRLGVVASRQMQAKLGEGAVITDQTYRLSRSLYRLN
;
A
#
# COMPACT_ATOMS: atom_id res chain seq x y z
N GLY A 1 -29.42 -13.71 -8.04
CA GLY A 1 -28.70 -14.88 -7.56
C GLY A 1 -29.01 -15.15 -6.11
N GLU A 2 -28.91 -16.37 -5.67
CA GLU A 2 -28.99 -16.72 -4.24
C GLU A 2 -27.81 -16.10 -3.53
N GLN A 3 -28.03 -15.60 -2.31
CA GLN A 3 -26.97 -14.99 -1.49
C GLN A 3 -26.43 -16.07 -0.56
N ASP A 4 -25.11 -16.30 -0.62
CA ASP A 4 -24.37 -17.12 0.34
C ASP A 4 -23.67 -16.23 1.36
N ALA A 5 -23.26 -16.78 2.48
CA ALA A 5 -22.48 -16.09 3.51
C ALA A 5 -21.43 -17.02 4.11
N ALA A 6 -20.31 -16.43 4.52
CA ALA A 6 -19.30 -17.12 5.33
C ALA A 6 -19.16 -16.41 6.67
N VAL A 7 -19.06 -17.18 7.74
CA VAL A 7 -18.82 -16.69 9.12
C VAL A 7 -17.56 -17.33 9.66
N LEU A 8 -16.60 -16.49 10.00
CA LEU A 8 -15.35 -16.91 10.65
C LEU A 8 -15.56 -16.84 12.16
N TYR A 9 -15.15 -17.89 12.88
CA TYR A 9 -15.37 -18.00 14.32
C TYR A 9 -14.31 -18.88 14.98
N THR A 10 -14.15 -18.74 16.27
CA THR A 10 -13.29 -19.61 17.09
C THR A 10 -14.12 -20.49 17.99
N THR A 11 -13.62 -21.68 18.32
CA THR A 11 -14.26 -22.63 19.24
C THR A 11 -13.27 -23.07 20.33
N ALA A 12 -13.80 -23.58 21.45
CA ALA A 12 -12.96 -24.15 22.49
C ALA A 12 -12.33 -25.53 22.09
N GLN A 13 -12.76 -26.09 20.96
CA GLN A 13 -12.35 -27.43 20.50
C GLN A 13 -11.30 -27.39 19.39
N SER A 14 -11.15 -26.25 18.72
CA SER A 14 -10.15 -26.02 17.66
C SER A 14 -9.20 -24.92 18.07
N SER A 15 -7.91 -25.13 17.83
CA SER A 15 -6.89 -24.07 17.95
C SER A 15 -6.95 -23.09 16.80
N ASN A 16 -7.48 -23.50 15.65
CA ASN A 16 -7.57 -22.69 14.45
C ASN A 16 -8.94 -22.01 14.32
N VAL A 17 -8.98 -20.95 13.54
CA VAL A 17 -10.22 -20.31 13.11
C VAL A 17 -11.04 -21.29 12.29
N CYS A 18 -12.34 -21.37 12.56
CA CYS A 18 -13.29 -22.14 11.78
C CYS A 18 -14.08 -21.23 10.85
N ILE A 19 -14.52 -21.76 9.72
CA ILE A 19 -15.35 -21.05 8.74
C ILE A 19 -16.63 -21.84 8.51
N ALA A 20 -17.79 -21.21 8.79
CA ALA A 20 -19.10 -21.78 8.48
C ALA A 20 -19.64 -21.12 7.20
N PHE A 21 -20.01 -21.93 6.22
CA PHE A 21 -20.67 -21.51 4.98
C PHE A 21 -22.17 -21.70 5.12
N LEU A 22 -22.93 -20.67 4.77
CA LEU A 22 -24.35 -20.59 4.98
C LEU A 22 -25.07 -20.26 3.67
N GLN A 23 -26.21 -20.92 3.48
CA GLN A 23 -27.17 -20.59 2.42
C GLN A 23 -28.53 -20.24 3.01
N ARG A 24 -29.36 -19.56 2.24
CA ARG A 24 -30.78 -19.36 2.62
C ARG A 24 -31.60 -20.57 2.24
N ASP A 25 -32.43 -21.02 3.19
CA ASP A 25 -33.43 -22.07 2.93
C ASP A 25 -34.67 -21.49 2.19
N ALA A 26 -35.60 -22.34 1.85
CA ALA A 26 -36.84 -21.96 1.16
C ALA A 26 -37.69 -20.94 1.95
N GLU A 27 -37.54 -20.88 3.26
CA GLU A 27 -38.18 -19.92 4.15
C GLU A 27 -37.33 -18.66 4.40
N ASN A 28 -36.26 -18.45 3.57
CA ASN A 28 -35.36 -17.30 3.64
C ASN A 28 -34.57 -17.19 4.96
N ARG A 29 -34.31 -18.32 5.65
CA ARG A 29 -33.52 -18.40 6.89
C ARG A 29 -32.11 -18.90 6.56
N TRP A 30 -31.12 -18.36 7.25
CA TRP A 30 -29.74 -18.83 7.13
C TRP A 30 -29.57 -20.25 7.72
N LYS A 31 -29.01 -21.13 6.94
CA LYS A 31 -28.67 -22.50 7.34
C LYS A 31 -27.19 -22.75 7.05
N VAL A 32 -26.48 -23.29 8.04
CA VAL A 32 -25.10 -23.77 7.85
C VAL A 32 -25.13 -25.01 6.96
N CYS A 33 -24.45 -24.93 5.85
CA CYS A 33 -24.29 -26.04 4.90
C CYS A 33 -23.06 -26.86 5.23
N GLN A 34 -21.94 -26.18 5.51
CA GLN A 34 -20.67 -26.81 5.86
C GLN A 34 -19.88 -25.93 6.80
N SER A 35 -19.06 -26.55 7.66
CA SER A 35 -18.03 -25.86 8.44
C SER A 35 -16.70 -26.55 8.20
N ILE A 36 -15.66 -25.77 8.07
CA ILE A 36 -14.28 -26.22 7.90
C ILE A 36 -13.40 -25.60 8.97
N GLU A 37 -12.27 -26.23 9.25
CA GLU A 37 -11.19 -25.66 10.05
C GLU A 37 -10.20 -24.94 9.10
N GLY A 38 -9.79 -23.73 9.47
CA GLY A 38 -8.80 -22.95 8.72
C GLY A 38 -7.36 -23.37 9.02
N LEU A 39 -6.41 -22.70 8.41
CA LEU A 39 -5.00 -23.08 8.46
C LEU A 39 -4.27 -22.59 9.73
N ALA A 40 -4.78 -21.55 10.41
CA ALA A 40 -4.17 -21.01 11.62
C ALA A 40 -5.19 -20.43 12.61
N ASP A 41 -4.71 -19.95 13.74
CA ASP A 41 -5.50 -19.42 14.86
C ASP A 41 -5.98 -17.99 14.65
N THR A 42 -5.38 -17.25 13.71
CA THR A 42 -5.77 -15.87 13.39
C THR A 42 -5.99 -15.71 11.89
N VAL A 43 -6.98 -14.88 11.53
CA VAL A 43 -7.20 -14.44 10.16
C VAL A 43 -6.61 -13.04 10.02
N ASP A 44 -5.70 -12.88 9.07
CA ASP A 44 -5.11 -11.60 8.69
C ASP A 44 -6.08 -10.80 7.83
N ASN A 45 -6.55 -11.40 6.74
CA ASN A 45 -7.54 -10.76 5.88
C ASN A 45 -8.40 -11.78 5.12
N VAL A 46 -9.52 -11.29 4.56
CA VAL A 46 -10.44 -12.07 3.72
C VAL A 46 -10.82 -11.24 2.52
N ARG A 47 -10.73 -11.83 1.32
CA ARG A 47 -11.19 -11.22 0.07
C ARG A 47 -12.13 -12.17 -0.67
N LEU A 48 -13.12 -11.60 -1.36
CA LEU A 48 -13.89 -12.32 -2.36
C LEU A 48 -13.34 -11.93 -3.73
N ALA A 49 -13.05 -12.92 -4.55
CA ALA A 49 -12.37 -12.76 -5.83
C ALA A 49 -13.07 -13.52 -6.94
N GLN A 50 -13.19 -12.92 -8.11
CA GLN A 50 -13.61 -13.57 -9.34
C GLN A 50 -12.36 -14.11 -10.06
N LEU A 51 -11.89 -15.28 -9.63
CA LEU A 51 -10.67 -15.89 -10.19
C LEU A 51 -10.95 -16.73 -11.45
N GLN A 52 -12.22 -17.06 -11.73
CA GLN A 52 -12.62 -17.93 -12.82
C GLN A 52 -13.78 -17.36 -13.63
N ASP A 53 -13.74 -17.50 -14.93
CA ASP A 53 -14.81 -17.10 -15.85
C ASP A 53 -16.14 -17.81 -15.57
N GLY A 54 -17.20 -17.03 -15.39
CA GLY A 54 -18.56 -17.55 -15.24
C GLY A 54 -18.80 -18.41 -14.01
N GLY A 55 -17.80 -18.56 -13.13
CA GLY A 55 -17.88 -19.30 -11.88
C GLY A 55 -18.45 -18.49 -10.72
N SER A 56 -18.61 -19.13 -9.56
CA SER A 56 -18.84 -18.46 -8.29
C SER A 56 -17.60 -17.70 -7.85
N MET A 57 -17.78 -16.63 -7.05
CA MET A 57 -16.65 -15.95 -6.41
C MET A 57 -15.95 -16.91 -5.45
N GLN A 58 -14.62 -16.90 -5.47
CA GLN A 58 -13.79 -17.61 -4.51
C GLN A 58 -13.53 -16.73 -3.28
N MET A 59 -13.33 -17.36 -2.14
CA MET A 59 -12.94 -16.69 -0.90
C MET A 59 -11.44 -16.94 -0.66
N VAL A 60 -10.66 -15.88 -0.71
CA VAL A 60 -9.22 -15.88 -0.44
C VAL A 60 -9.04 -15.45 1.02
N VAL A 61 -8.41 -16.31 1.82
CA VAL A 61 -8.21 -16.10 3.26
C VAL A 61 -6.73 -16.15 3.58
N GLY A 62 -6.19 -15.03 4.06
CA GLY A 62 -4.87 -14.97 4.67
C GLY A 62 -4.94 -15.30 6.15
N TYR A 63 -4.12 -16.23 6.59
CA TYR A 63 -4.00 -16.69 7.98
C TYR A 63 -2.64 -16.32 8.55
N LEU A 64 -2.62 -16.03 9.83
CA LEU A 64 -1.40 -15.80 10.60
C LEU A 64 -1.37 -16.79 11.76
N ALA A 65 -0.32 -17.61 11.82
CA ALA A 65 -0.07 -18.50 12.93
C ALA A 65 0.60 -17.79 14.10
N SER A 66 0.37 -18.23 15.33
CA SER A 66 0.98 -17.66 16.53
C SER A 66 2.52 -17.65 16.53
N GLN A 67 3.13 -18.46 15.67
CA GLN A 67 4.59 -18.52 15.49
C GLN A 67 5.12 -17.51 14.47
N GLY A 68 4.22 -16.77 13.79
CA GLY A 68 4.54 -15.74 12.81
C GLY A 68 4.51 -16.21 11.35
N ASP A 69 4.23 -17.49 11.10
CA ASP A 69 4.07 -18.00 9.73
C ASP A 69 2.72 -17.57 9.13
N SER A 70 2.72 -17.20 7.86
CA SER A 70 1.52 -16.83 7.13
C SER A 70 1.14 -17.88 6.10
N TYR A 71 -0.16 -18.21 6.04
CA TYR A 71 -0.72 -19.20 5.12
C TYR A 71 -1.90 -18.59 4.37
N LEU A 72 -1.99 -18.90 3.08
CA LEU A 72 -3.11 -18.54 2.23
C LEU A 72 -3.93 -19.77 1.90
N ALA A 73 -5.25 -19.66 1.99
CA ALA A 73 -6.16 -20.61 1.40
C ALA A 73 -7.14 -19.92 0.45
N VAL A 74 -7.42 -20.56 -0.67
CA VAL A 74 -8.49 -20.16 -1.58
C VAL A 74 -9.58 -21.22 -1.56
N TYR A 75 -10.79 -20.80 -1.19
CA TYR A 75 -11.96 -21.67 -1.09
C TYR A 75 -12.93 -21.38 -2.23
N SER A 76 -13.32 -22.45 -2.93
CA SER A 76 -14.47 -22.44 -3.82
C SER A 76 -15.68 -23.00 -3.09
N TYR A 77 -16.83 -22.37 -3.28
CA TYR A 77 -18.09 -22.82 -2.70
C TYR A 77 -19.11 -23.05 -3.81
N GLU A 78 -19.46 -24.34 -4.04
CA GLU A 78 -20.36 -24.72 -5.10
C GLU A 78 -21.35 -25.78 -4.61
N ASN A 79 -22.64 -25.60 -4.93
CA ASN A 79 -23.69 -26.56 -4.61
C ASN A 79 -23.73 -26.99 -3.14
N GLY A 80 -23.45 -26.07 -2.22
CA GLY A 80 -23.45 -26.33 -0.77
C GLY A 80 -22.18 -27.02 -0.27
N GLN A 81 -21.17 -27.19 -1.11
CA GLN A 81 -19.89 -27.81 -0.74
C GLN A 81 -18.74 -26.82 -0.89
N VAL A 82 -17.83 -26.88 0.07
CA VAL A 82 -16.59 -26.09 0.09
C VAL A 82 -15.44 -26.99 -0.28
N SER A 83 -14.56 -26.51 -1.15
CA SER A 83 -13.27 -27.12 -1.44
C SER A 83 -12.16 -26.07 -1.30
N ALA A 84 -11.06 -26.42 -0.65
CA ALA A 84 -9.83 -25.64 -0.74
C ALA A 84 -9.17 -25.99 -2.08
N ILE A 85 -9.04 -24.98 -2.95
CA ILE A 85 -8.44 -25.13 -4.29
C ILE A 85 -6.98 -24.68 -4.32
N LEU A 86 -6.53 -23.97 -3.30
CA LEU A 86 -5.13 -23.63 -3.05
C LEU A 86 -4.89 -23.53 -1.55
N GLU A 87 -3.76 -24.05 -1.07
CA GLU A 87 -3.22 -23.83 0.26
C GLU A 87 -1.70 -23.66 0.14
N GLN A 88 -1.16 -22.52 0.57
CA GLN A 88 0.25 -22.19 0.42
C GLN A 88 0.74 -21.22 1.48
N SER A 89 2.01 -21.27 1.85
CA SER A 89 2.65 -20.21 2.65
C SER A 89 2.93 -18.98 1.79
N TYR A 90 2.90 -17.81 2.40
CA TYR A 90 3.19 -16.54 1.72
C TYR A 90 3.82 -15.53 2.70
N GLU A 91 4.47 -14.51 2.15
CA GLU A 91 4.91 -13.32 2.90
C GLU A 91 3.96 -12.15 2.64
N GLN A 92 3.65 -11.91 1.36
CA GLN A 92 2.64 -10.97 0.90
C GLN A 92 1.82 -11.59 -0.22
N TYR A 93 0.58 -11.16 -0.42
CA TYR A 93 -0.21 -11.52 -1.58
C TYR A 93 -1.08 -10.37 -2.09
N LEU A 94 -1.46 -10.47 -3.35
CA LEU A 94 -2.37 -9.54 -4.01
C LEU A 94 -3.36 -10.31 -4.88
N VAL A 95 -4.59 -9.83 -4.95
CA VAL A 95 -5.63 -10.34 -5.85
C VAL A 95 -6.05 -9.21 -6.77
N GLU A 96 -5.59 -9.23 -8.01
CA GLU A 96 -5.85 -8.22 -9.04
C GLU A 96 -5.73 -8.80 -10.44
N ASP A 97 -6.40 -8.24 -11.43
CA ASP A 97 -6.30 -8.64 -12.84
C ASP A 97 -5.00 -8.06 -13.45
N ILE A 98 -3.87 -8.75 -13.26
CA ILE A 98 -2.55 -8.33 -13.78
C ILE A 98 -2.34 -8.80 -15.21
N THR A 99 -2.92 -9.94 -15.56
CA THR A 99 -2.82 -10.50 -16.92
C THR A 99 -3.70 -9.77 -17.95
N GLY A 100 -4.68 -8.95 -17.49
CA GLY A 100 -5.65 -8.30 -18.37
C GLY A 100 -6.71 -9.25 -18.93
N GLY A 101 -6.82 -10.46 -18.36
CA GLY A 101 -7.77 -11.49 -18.78
C GLY A 101 -9.23 -11.22 -18.41
N GLY A 102 -9.50 -10.23 -17.58
CA GLY A 102 -10.84 -9.86 -17.09
C GLY A 102 -11.27 -10.59 -15.82
N ASN A 103 -10.57 -11.66 -15.43
CA ASN A 103 -10.66 -12.26 -14.10
C ASN A 103 -9.52 -11.74 -13.23
N GLN A 104 -9.69 -11.83 -11.93
CA GLN A 104 -8.59 -11.52 -11.02
C GLN A 104 -7.58 -12.68 -11.00
N ASP A 105 -6.31 -12.33 -10.90
CA ASP A 105 -5.20 -13.23 -10.69
C ASP A 105 -4.80 -13.24 -9.21
N LEU A 106 -4.06 -14.26 -8.80
CA LEU A 106 -3.44 -14.32 -7.48
C LEU A 106 -1.93 -14.15 -7.64
N ILE A 107 -1.39 -13.13 -7.01
CA ILE A 107 0.04 -12.86 -6.98
C ILE A 107 0.54 -13.20 -5.58
N LEU A 108 1.53 -14.08 -5.47
CA LEU A 108 2.16 -14.49 -4.21
C LEU A 108 3.61 -14.05 -4.17
N MET A 109 4.03 -13.56 -3.03
CA MET A 109 5.42 -13.24 -2.73
C MET A 109 5.89 -14.08 -1.56
N SER A 110 7.10 -14.62 -1.69
CA SER A 110 7.80 -15.39 -0.65
C SER A 110 9.28 -15.05 -0.63
N THR A 111 9.88 -15.13 0.55
CA THR A 111 11.34 -15.02 0.68
C THR A 111 11.98 -16.37 0.39
N LEU A 112 13.03 -16.38 -0.44
CA LEU A 112 13.79 -17.57 -0.79
C LEU A 112 14.77 -17.95 0.34
N GLU A 113 15.14 -19.23 0.44
CA GLU A 113 16.07 -19.74 1.48
C GLU A 113 17.45 -19.06 1.45
N ASP A 114 17.92 -18.65 0.28
CA ASP A 114 19.18 -17.93 0.08
C ASP A 114 19.02 -16.40 0.20
N GLY A 115 17.84 -15.95 0.60
CA GLY A 115 17.41 -14.56 0.55
C GLY A 115 16.84 -14.18 -0.82
N GLY A 116 16.42 -12.95 -0.96
CA GLY A 116 15.72 -12.50 -2.16
C GLY A 116 14.21 -12.77 -2.09
N VAL A 117 13.49 -12.35 -3.12
CA VAL A 117 12.02 -12.45 -3.18
C VAL A 117 11.61 -13.22 -4.43
N GLN A 118 10.76 -14.21 -4.28
CA GLN A 118 10.06 -14.86 -5.39
C GLN A 118 8.68 -14.24 -5.54
N ILE A 119 8.30 -13.96 -6.77
CA ILE A 119 6.98 -13.48 -7.17
C ILE A 119 6.37 -14.54 -8.07
N GLU A 120 5.21 -15.05 -7.70
CA GLU A 120 4.45 -16.02 -8.49
C GLU A 120 3.14 -15.39 -8.95
N LEU A 121 2.83 -15.49 -10.24
CA LEU A 121 1.56 -15.09 -10.82
C LEU A 121 0.76 -16.35 -11.14
N LEU A 122 -0.38 -16.48 -10.49
CA LEU A 122 -1.28 -17.62 -10.58
C LEU A 122 -2.62 -17.20 -11.18
N THR A 123 -3.13 -17.97 -12.15
CA THR A 123 -4.48 -17.85 -12.70
C THR A 123 -5.28 -19.12 -12.42
N VAL A 124 -6.59 -19.07 -12.56
CA VAL A 124 -7.45 -20.26 -12.42
C VAL A 124 -7.97 -20.67 -13.79
N ASP A 125 -7.75 -21.93 -14.12
CA ASP A 125 -8.26 -22.54 -15.35
C ASP A 125 -9.77 -22.79 -15.31
N ARG A 126 -10.35 -23.15 -16.46
CA ARG A 126 -11.77 -23.45 -16.60
C ARG A 126 -12.25 -24.65 -15.77
N ASP A 127 -11.34 -25.55 -15.39
CA ASP A 127 -11.62 -26.70 -14.52
C ASP A 127 -11.48 -26.36 -13.02
N GLY A 128 -11.14 -25.11 -12.69
CA GLY A 128 -10.98 -24.62 -11.32
C GLY A 128 -9.61 -24.86 -10.70
N SER A 129 -8.63 -25.32 -11.49
CA SER A 129 -7.26 -25.53 -11.02
C SER A 129 -6.39 -24.30 -11.18
N PHE A 130 -5.49 -24.04 -10.21
CA PHE A 130 -4.50 -22.99 -10.33
C PHE A 130 -3.37 -23.38 -11.30
N GLN A 131 -3.00 -22.42 -12.14
CA GLN A 131 -1.86 -22.50 -13.04
C GLN A 131 -0.88 -21.37 -12.72
N GLN A 132 0.39 -21.73 -12.53
CA GLN A 132 1.46 -20.75 -12.45
C GLN A 132 1.79 -20.24 -13.84
N VAL A 133 1.39 -19.01 -14.14
CA VAL A 133 1.58 -18.38 -15.47
C VAL A 133 2.97 -17.78 -15.58
N ALA A 134 3.45 -17.15 -14.52
CA ALA A 134 4.78 -16.57 -14.49
C ALA A 134 5.41 -16.67 -13.10
N VAL A 135 6.73 -16.72 -13.08
CA VAL A 135 7.54 -16.61 -11.85
C VAL A 135 8.72 -15.68 -12.10
N MET A 136 9.02 -14.85 -11.12
CA MET A 136 10.16 -13.93 -11.16
C MET A 136 10.89 -13.93 -9.82
N GLY A 137 12.21 -13.95 -9.84
CA GLY A 137 13.07 -13.81 -8.67
C GLY A 137 13.70 -12.43 -8.59
N LEU A 138 13.64 -11.79 -7.42
CA LEU A 138 14.46 -10.61 -7.10
C LEU A 138 15.68 -11.05 -6.29
N SER A 139 16.85 -10.54 -6.70
CA SER A 139 18.13 -10.98 -6.15
C SER A 139 18.29 -10.68 -4.66
N ALA A 140 18.80 -11.62 -3.89
CA ALA A 140 19.20 -11.48 -2.50
C ALA A 140 20.24 -10.38 -2.24
N ASP A 141 21.03 -10.01 -3.23
CA ASP A 141 21.97 -8.89 -3.15
C ASP A 141 21.29 -7.52 -2.97
N LYS A 142 20.02 -7.44 -3.36
CA LYS A 142 19.23 -6.21 -3.31
C LYS A 142 18.07 -6.29 -2.31
N PHE A 143 17.40 -7.43 -2.23
CA PHE A 143 16.18 -7.59 -1.44
C PHE A 143 16.32 -8.77 -0.47
N SER A 144 15.90 -8.56 0.77
CA SER A 144 15.88 -9.57 1.84
C SER A 144 14.47 -10.04 2.20
N GLY A 145 13.45 -9.50 1.58
CA GLY A 145 12.03 -9.85 1.81
C GLY A 145 11.10 -8.83 1.16
N CYS A 146 9.81 -9.11 1.19
CA CYS A 146 8.74 -8.25 0.67
C CYS A 146 8.06 -7.48 1.79
N ALA A 147 8.00 -6.17 1.70
CA ALA A 147 7.31 -5.31 2.67
C ALA A 147 5.86 -5.04 2.26
N SER A 148 5.62 -4.77 0.98
CA SER A 148 4.31 -4.44 0.45
C SER A 148 4.22 -4.75 -1.03
N VAL A 149 3.00 -4.99 -1.49
CA VAL A 149 2.68 -5.11 -2.90
C VAL A 149 1.38 -4.37 -3.21
N ALA A 150 1.38 -3.63 -4.31
CA ALA A 150 0.21 -2.94 -4.83
C ALA A 150 0.13 -3.13 -6.36
N ALA A 151 -1.06 -2.93 -6.92
CA ALA A 151 -1.23 -2.87 -8.36
C ALA A 151 -2.04 -1.64 -8.75
N GLY A 152 -1.67 -1.03 -9.87
CA GLY A 152 -2.34 0.14 -10.41
C GLY A 152 -2.39 0.12 -11.93
N LEU A 153 -3.19 1.02 -12.47
CA LEU A 153 -3.31 1.24 -13.90
C LEU A 153 -2.33 2.34 -14.32
N GLY A 154 -1.44 2.04 -15.24
CA GLY A 154 -0.52 3.05 -15.76
C GLY A 154 -1.16 3.96 -16.81
N ALA A 155 -0.50 5.06 -17.12
CA ALA A 155 -0.94 6.03 -18.13
C ALA A 155 -1.10 5.42 -19.54
N ASP A 156 -0.45 4.30 -19.81
CA ASP A 156 -0.57 3.53 -21.05
C ASP A 156 -1.75 2.53 -21.05
N GLY A 157 -2.53 2.49 -19.99
CA GLY A 157 -3.66 1.60 -19.80
C GLY A 157 -3.29 0.16 -19.42
N LYS A 158 -2.01 -0.12 -19.20
CA LYS A 158 -1.55 -1.43 -18.71
C LYS A 158 -1.58 -1.48 -17.18
N ARG A 159 -1.70 -2.69 -16.66
CA ARG A 159 -1.56 -2.91 -15.22
C ARG A 159 -0.11 -3.11 -14.83
N TYR A 160 0.25 -2.47 -13.73
CA TYR A 160 1.56 -2.54 -13.13
C TYR A 160 1.48 -3.10 -11.72
N LEU A 161 2.46 -3.92 -11.38
CA LEU A 161 2.70 -4.43 -10.04
C LEU A 161 3.84 -3.61 -9.42
N VAL A 162 3.58 -3.02 -8.28
CA VAL A 162 4.55 -2.23 -7.51
C VAL A 162 4.89 -3.03 -6.26
N LEU A 163 6.13 -3.42 -6.09
CA LEU A 163 6.62 -4.19 -4.95
C LEU A 163 7.65 -3.37 -4.18
N ASP A 164 7.38 -3.14 -2.91
CA ASP A 164 8.35 -2.59 -1.97
C ASP A 164 9.03 -3.74 -1.23
N GLY A 165 10.33 -3.84 -1.40
CA GLY A 165 11.15 -4.87 -0.76
C GLY A 165 12.05 -4.30 0.32
N TRP A 166 12.28 -5.10 1.37
CA TRP A 166 13.29 -4.83 2.38
C TRP A 166 14.67 -4.96 1.76
N THR A 167 15.56 -4.02 2.07
CA THR A 167 16.91 -3.96 1.51
C THR A 167 17.95 -3.71 2.60
N GLY A 168 19.22 -3.99 2.27
CA GLY A 168 20.34 -3.83 3.18
C GLY A 168 20.52 -5.02 4.15
N ILE A 169 21.69 -5.08 4.77
CA ILE A 169 22.10 -6.17 5.69
C ILE A 169 21.16 -6.28 6.90
N SER A 170 20.59 -5.16 7.34
CA SER A 170 19.68 -5.11 8.50
C SER A 170 18.20 -5.19 8.12
N GLY A 171 17.85 -5.16 6.82
CA GLY A 171 16.46 -5.17 6.34
C GLY A 171 15.64 -3.96 6.81
N ASN A 172 16.28 -2.81 7.06
CA ASN A 172 15.60 -1.64 7.62
C ASN A 172 15.25 -0.56 6.58
N ASN A 173 15.74 -0.73 5.36
CA ASN A 173 15.44 0.19 4.26
C ASN A 173 14.45 -0.46 3.31
N LEU A 174 13.73 0.34 2.56
CA LEU A 174 12.85 -0.07 1.47
C LEU A 174 13.39 0.41 0.13
N ALA A 175 13.19 -0.38 -0.90
CA ALA A 175 13.31 0.04 -2.29
C ALA A 175 12.20 -0.60 -3.11
N THR A 176 11.88 -0.02 -4.25
CA THR A 176 10.72 -0.41 -5.05
C THR A 176 11.15 -1.03 -6.38
N VAL A 177 10.37 -2.02 -6.82
CA VAL A 177 10.41 -2.59 -8.17
C VAL A 177 9.07 -2.37 -8.83
N LEU A 178 9.09 -1.95 -10.09
CA LEU A 178 7.91 -1.75 -10.92
C LEU A 178 7.92 -2.79 -12.04
N LEU A 179 6.89 -3.64 -12.06
CA LEU A 179 6.77 -4.79 -12.96
C LEU A 179 5.45 -4.72 -13.74
N ARG A 180 5.43 -5.40 -14.89
CA ARG A 180 4.20 -5.69 -15.63
C ARG A 180 4.22 -7.12 -16.18
N PHE A 181 3.06 -7.65 -16.44
CA PHE A 181 2.94 -8.89 -17.19
C PHE A 181 3.07 -8.60 -18.70
N ASP A 182 3.86 -9.41 -19.37
CA ASP A 182 4.05 -9.34 -20.83
C ASP A 182 3.33 -10.51 -21.48
N GLU A 183 2.24 -10.23 -22.17
CA GLU A 183 1.39 -11.27 -22.80
C GLU A 183 2.12 -12.06 -23.89
N GLU A 184 3.09 -11.44 -24.59
CA GLU A 184 3.81 -12.10 -25.68
C GLU A 184 4.81 -13.15 -25.14
N SER A 185 5.59 -12.77 -24.13
CA SER A 185 6.56 -13.68 -23.50
C SER A 185 5.97 -14.53 -22.38
N GLN A 186 4.77 -14.23 -21.89
CA GLN A 186 4.14 -14.84 -20.72
C GLN A 186 5.03 -14.75 -19.48
N GLN A 187 5.61 -13.58 -19.24
CA GLN A 187 6.53 -13.33 -18.13
C GLN A 187 6.21 -12.02 -17.39
N MET A 188 6.59 -11.96 -16.13
CA MET A 188 6.71 -10.72 -15.40
C MET A 188 8.00 -10.04 -15.82
N ILE A 189 7.93 -8.80 -16.30
CA ILE A 189 9.09 -8.02 -16.74
C ILE A 189 9.10 -6.64 -16.09
N PRO A 190 10.27 -6.00 -15.94
CA PRO A 190 10.36 -4.62 -15.50
C PRO A 190 9.57 -3.66 -16.40
N ALA A 191 9.08 -2.58 -15.84
CA ALA A 191 8.46 -1.50 -16.62
C ALA A 191 9.47 -0.85 -17.58
N ASP A 192 8.97 -0.36 -18.71
CA ASP A 192 9.81 0.19 -19.78
C ASP A 192 10.25 1.65 -19.50
N GLN A 193 9.52 2.38 -18.66
CA GLN A 193 9.67 3.81 -18.42
C GLN A 193 10.89 4.18 -17.57
N ILE A 194 11.33 3.25 -16.71
CA ILE A 194 12.49 3.44 -15.83
C ILE A 194 13.23 2.11 -15.66
N SER A 195 14.55 2.15 -15.68
CA SER A 195 15.32 0.92 -15.41
C SER A 195 15.19 0.50 -13.94
N THR A 196 15.22 -0.81 -13.69
CA THR A 196 15.12 -1.37 -12.32
C THR A 196 16.20 -0.80 -11.39
N SER A 197 17.41 -0.51 -11.89
CA SER A 197 18.49 0.04 -11.07
C SER A 197 18.29 1.52 -10.74
N GLU A 198 17.74 2.30 -11.66
CA GLU A 198 17.40 3.72 -11.42
C GLU A 198 16.26 3.82 -10.42
N LEU A 199 15.18 3.05 -10.62
CA LEU A 199 14.05 3.04 -9.69
C LEU A 199 14.46 2.57 -8.29
N TYR A 200 15.25 1.49 -8.20
CA TYR A 200 15.81 1.02 -6.92
C TYR A 200 16.55 2.13 -6.18
N SER A 201 17.42 2.87 -6.86
CA SER A 201 18.19 3.95 -6.25
C SER A 201 17.33 5.15 -5.86
N ALA A 202 16.38 5.54 -6.72
CA ALA A 202 15.49 6.67 -6.47
C ALA A 202 14.49 6.41 -5.33
N SER A 203 14.04 5.17 -5.21
CA SER A 203 13.04 4.76 -4.19
C SER A 203 13.65 4.27 -2.89
N LEU A 204 14.98 4.27 -2.75
CA LEU A 204 15.66 3.85 -1.52
C LEU A 204 15.30 4.80 -0.37
N ARG A 205 14.71 4.25 0.70
CA ARG A 205 14.23 5.02 1.85
C ARG A 205 14.36 4.25 3.15
N ASN A 206 14.52 4.97 4.25
CA ASN A 206 14.72 4.41 5.59
C ASN A 206 13.49 4.55 6.51
N VAL A 207 12.33 4.84 5.94
CA VAL A 207 11.06 4.91 6.67
C VAL A 207 10.27 3.62 6.42
N PRO A 208 10.19 2.71 7.42
CA PRO A 208 9.71 1.34 7.22
C PRO A 208 8.24 1.22 6.78
N ASN A 209 7.40 2.19 7.15
CA ASN A 209 5.97 2.16 6.84
C ASN A 209 5.60 3.01 5.61
N LEU A 210 6.59 3.62 4.96
CA LEU A 210 6.39 4.43 3.77
C LEU A 210 6.41 3.52 2.54
N VAL A 211 5.28 2.87 2.26
CA VAL A 211 5.10 1.94 1.14
C VAL A 211 4.34 2.58 0.00
N SER A 212 4.61 2.11 -1.22
CA SER A 212 3.95 2.55 -2.46
C SER A 212 2.44 2.30 -2.40
N ARG A 213 1.64 3.22 -2.92
CA ARG A 213 0.17 3.16 -2.90
C ARG A 213 -0.46 4.12 -3.90
N ASP A 214 -1.71 3.89 -4.22
CA ASP A 214 -2.58 4.90 -4.83
C ASP A 214 -2.88 5.98 -3.76
N LEU A 215 -2.17 7.11 -3.84
CA LEU A 215 -2.16 8.14 -2.81
C LEU A 215 -3.43 9.00 -2.88
N ASP A 216 -3.89 9.34 -4.08
CA ASP A 216 -4.97 10.29 -4.33
C ASP A 216 -6.28 9.64 -4.80
N GLY A 217 -6.27 8.34 -5.07
CA GLY A 217 -7.44 7.54 -5.43
C GLY A 217 -7.73 7.55 -6.93
N ASP A 218 -6.76 7.82 -7.77
CA ASP A 218 -6.91 7.87 -9.24
C ASP A 218 -6.74 6.50 -9.91
N GLY A 219 -6.26 5.50 -9.15
CA GLY A 219 -6.03 4.12 -9.59
C GLY A 219 -4.60 3.86 -10.07
N THR A 220 -3.74 4.88 -10.08
CA THR A 220 -2.28 4.74 -10.28
C THR A 220 -1.61 4.49 -8.93
N VAL A 221 -0.46 3.84 -8.91
CA VAL A 221 0.32 3.65 -7.68
C VAL A 221 1.53 4.56 -7.69
N GLU A 222 1.55 5.53 -6.79
CA GLU A 222 2.70 6.38 -6.58
C GLU A 222 3.73 5.69 -5.70
N ILE A 223 4.99 5.93 -6.05
CA ILE A 223 6.17 5.41 -5.37
C ILE A 223 6.82 6.54 -4.56
N PRO A 224 6.95 6.39 -3.23
CA PRO A 224 7.56 7.43 -2.42
C PRO A 224 9.08 7.41 -2.55
N THR A 225 9.64 8.60 -2.69
CA THR A 225 11.09 8.83 -2.77
C THR A 225 11.49 9.90 -1.77
N GLN A 226 12.72 9.83 -1.27
CA GLN A 226 13.29 10.90 -0.47
C GLN A 226 14.01 11.86 -1.43
N PRO A 227 13.64 13.16 -1.46
CA PRO A 227 14.30 14.10 -2.34
C PRO A 227 15.76 14.30 -1.87
N ASP A 228 16.69 14.16 -2.79
CA ASP A 228 18.12 14.47 -2.59
C ASP A 228 18.42 15.85 -3.20
N GLU A 229 17.69 16.87 -2.77
CA GLU A 229 17.81 18.21 -3.32
C GLU A 229 18.49 19.16 -2.33
N ALA A 230 19.50 19.88 -2.85
CA ALA A 230 20.08 21.02 -2.13
C ALA A 230 18.98 22.04 -1.86
N GLY A 231 18.85 22.49 -0.60
CA GLY A 231 17.83 23.44 -0.19
C GLY A 231 16.62 22.82 0.52
N LEU A 232 16.57 21.49 0.66
CA LEU A 232 15.60 20.83 1.54
C LEU A 232 16.34 20.38 2.82
N LEU A 233 16.20 21.12 3.90
CA LEU A 233 16.93 20.87 5.13
C LEU A 233 15.98 20.56 6.28
N ASN A 234 16.19 19.41 6.92
CA ASN A 234 15.59 19.08 8.18
C ASN A 234 16.54 19.55 9.31
N MET A 235 16.11 20.54 10.04
CA MET A 235 16.81 21.00 11.25
C MET A 235 16.38 20.14 12.44
N SER A 236 17.01 20.35 13.59
CA SER A 236 16.59 19.70 14.81
C SER A 236 15.13 20.00 15.11
N GLN A 237 14.31 18.99 15.17
CA GLN A 237 12.88 19.08 15.43
C GLN A 237 12.47 18.00 16.43
N SER A 238 11.50 18.35 17.27
CA SER A 238 10.94 17.43 18.26
C SER A 238 9.99 16.42 17.67
N ARG A 239 9.38 16.74 16.51
CA ARG A 239 8.44 15.93 15.77
C ARG A 239 9.11 15.41 14.52
N ARG A 240 9.09 14.06 14.32
CA ARG A 240 9.71 13.44 13.16
C ARG A 240 8.88 13.69 11.90
N MET A 241 9.39 14.59 11.07
CA MET A 241 8.82 14.93 9.77
C MET A 241 9.93 14.97 8.72
N ASP A 242 9.65 14.40 7.55
CA ASP A 242 10.60 14.33 6.44
C ASP A 242 9.96 14.81 5.14
N PHE A 243 10.76 15.44 4.27
CA PHE A 243 10.31 15.76 2.93
C PHE A 243 10.25 14.49 2.09
N ILE A 244 9.11 14.28 1.43
CA ILE A 244 8.84 13.12 0.57
C ILE A 244 8.28 13.60 -0.76
N VAL A 245 8.67 12.90 -1.81
CA VAL A 245 8.09 13.02 -3.14
C VAL A 245 7.41 11.71 -3.50
N TRP A 246 6.17 11.79 -3.95
CA TRP A 246 5.45 10.67 -4.54
C TRP A 246 5.48 10.81 -6.05
N MET A 247 5.81 9.72 -6.75
CA MET A 247 6.03 9.73 -8.20
C MET A 247 5.24 8.60 -8.87
N ASP A 248 4.47 8.94 -9.91
CA ASP A 248 3.98 7.95 -10.88
C ASP A 248 5.09 7.67 -11.90
N TYR A 249 5.71 6.50 -11.81
CA TYR A 249 6.73 6.04 -12.77
C TYR A 249 6.14 5.26 -13.96
N THR A 250 4.83 5.12 -14.07
CA THR A 250 4.18 4.43 -15.20
C THR A 250 3.97 5.37 -16.39
N SER A 251 4.10 6.68 -16.17
CA SER A 251 4.01 7.70 -17.21
C SER A 251 5.38 8.10 -17.77
N PRO A 252 5.51 8.37 -19.06
CA PRO A 252 6.71 8.97 -19.64
C PRO A 252 6.98 10.40 -19.15
N THR A 253 5.97 11.06 -18.60
CA THR A 253 6.07 12.34 -17.88
C THR A 253 5.51 12.13 -16.48
N PRO A 254 6.33 11.65 -15.54
CA PRO A 254 5.85 11.29 -14.21
C PRO A 254 5.17 12.47 -13.52
N GLU A 255 3.96 12.25 -13.02
CA GLU A 255 3.33 13.18 -12.11
C GLU A 255 4.02 13.09 -10.75
N LYS A 256 4.09 14.23 -10.07
CA LYS A 256 4.88 14.41 -8.85
C LYS A 256 4.06 15.15 -7.81
N SER A 257 3.96 14.56 -6.61
CA SER A 257 3.44 15.24 -5.42
C SER A 257 4.57 15.42 -4.42
N PHE A 258 4.86 16.65 -4.05
CA PHE A 258 5.89 17.03 -3.08
C PHE A 258 5.25 17.41 -1.75
N GLY A 259 5.85 17.02 -0.62
CA GLY A 259 5.31 17.39 0.68
C GLY A 259 6.08 16.84 1.87
N LEU A 260 5.41 16.84 3.02
CA LEU A 260 5.91 16.39 4.31
C LEU A 260 5.24 15.12 4.77
N LEU A 261 6.03 14.14 5.12
CA LEU A 261 5.61 12.99 5.92
C LEU A 261 5.71 13.34 7.39
N ASP A 262 4.65 13.14 8.14
CA ASP A 262 4.65 13.11 9.59
C ASP A 262 4.66 11.66 10.06
N GLU A 263 5.81 11.16 10.49
CA GLU A 263 5.97 9.75 10.89
C GLU A 263 5.16 9.40 12.15
N GLU A 264 4.95 10.37 13.07
CA GLU A 264 4.19 10.13 14.30
C GLU A 264 2.71 9.81 14.02
N THR A 265 2.12 10.47 13.04
CA THR A 265 0.71 10.31 12.70
C THR A 265 0.49 9.47 11.44
N ASN A 266 1.55 9.07 10.76
CA ASN A 266 1.54 8.40 9.47
C ASN A 266 0.66 9.14 8.44
N CYS A 267 0.92 10.44 8.31
CA CYS A 267 0.20 11.31 7.39
C CYS A 267 1.16 12.05 6.47
N TYR A 268 0.75 12.24 5.23
CA TYR A 268 1.44 13.06 4.25
C TYR A 268 0.68 14.38 4.07
N ILE A 269 1.43 15.47 4.03
CA ILE A 269 0.91 16.81 3.80
C ILE A 269 1.51 17.32 2.50
N GLU A 270 0.70 17.34 1.46
CA GLU A 270 1.10 17.88 0.17
C GLU A 270 1.40 19.36 0.27
N LEU A 271 2.49 19.78 -0.35
CA LEU A 271 2.95 21.17 -0.42
C LEU A 271 2.91 21.66 -1.87
N PRO A 272 2.84 22.98 -2.10
CA PRO A 272 2.99 23.55 -3.44
C PRO A 272 4.29 23.10 -4.10
N ALA A 273 4.23 22.65 -5.35
CA ALA A 273 5.39 22.12 -6.08
C ALA A 273 6.51 23.15 -6.22
N GLU A 274 6.17 24.44 -6.29
CA GLU A 274 7.12 25.54 -6.40
C GLU A 274 7.94 25.79 -5.11
N TRP A 275 7.59 25.12 -4.00
CA TRP A 275 8.35 25.22 -2.75
C TRP A 275 9.49 24.18 -2.66
N GLU A 276 9.49 23.20 -3.55
CA GLU A 276 10.54 22.20 -3.58
C GLU A 276 11.91 22.83 -3.88
N GLY A 277 12.94 22.33 -3.22
CA GLY A 277 14.33 22.80 -3.42
C GLY A 277 14.73 24.05 -2.63
N ASN A 278 13.81 24.70 -1.90
CA ASN A 278 14.15 25.87 -1.09
C ASN A 278 13.38 25.92 0.24
N LEU A 279 13.42 24.83 1.01
CA LEU A 279 12.73 24.77 2.30
C LEU A 279 13.64 24.31 3.44
N LEU A 280 13.43 24.93 4.59
CA LEU A 280 13.99 24.59 5.87
C LEU A 280 12.85 24.21 6.82
N LEU A 281 12.91 23.03 7.42
CA LEU A 281 11.96 22.53 8.41
C LEU A 281 12.58 22.57 9.81
N THR A 282 11.93 23.23 10.76
CA THR A 282 12.40 23.38 12.14
C THR A 282 11.24 23.45 13.14
N ASP A 283 11.53 23.26 14.42
CA ASP A 283 10.56 23.57 15.48
C ASP A 283 10.28 25.08 15.52
N SER A 284 9.02 25.44 15.78
CA SER A 284 8.66 26.83 16.02
C SER A 284 9.22 27.31 17.36
N THR A 285 9.81 28.51 17.37
CA THR A 285 10.25 29.17 18.59
C THR A 285 9.14 29.98 19.26
N GLU A 286 8.04 30.27 18.55
CA GLU A 286 6.95 31.11 19.00
C GLU A 286 5.72 30.33 19.44
N ILE A 287 5.51 29.15 18.85
CA ILE A 287 4.31 28.34 19.05
C ILE A 287 4.72 26.96 19.55
N ASP A 288 4.36 26.63 20.76
CA ASP A 288 4.64 25.35 21.37
C ASP A 288 4.05 24.18 20.56
N ALA A 289 4.83 23.10 20.44
CA ALA A 289 4.49 21.91 19.67
C ALA A 289 4.12 22.15 18.19
N ALA A 290 4.65 23.20 17.58
CA ALA A 290 4.51 23.50 16.16
C ALA A 290 5.84 23.38 15.42
N VAL A 291 5.77 23.07 14.14
CA VAL A 291 6.90 23.12 13.20
C VAL A 291 6.69 24.20 12.16
N GLU A 292 7.77 24.75 11.67
CA GLU A 292 7.79 25.83 10.68
C GLU A 292 8.56 25.39 9.44
N LEU A 293 8.01 25.74 8.28
CA LEU A 293 8.72 25.74 7.02
C LEU A 293 9.10 27.16 6.67
N ARG A 294 10.38 27.35 6.36
CA ARG A 294 10.95 28.62 5.97
C ARG A 294 11.73 28.47 4.69
N THR A 295 11.84 29.56 3.90
CA THR A 295 12.75 29.58 2.76
C THR A 295 14.19 29.51 3.24
N VAL A 296 15.06 28.77 2.53
CA VAL A 296 16.48 28.68 2.85
C VAL A 296 17.20 30.02 2.58
N ASP A 297 16.86 30.67 1.47
CA ASP A 297 17.57 31.88 0.99
C ASP A 297 17.29 33.10 1.87
N GLU A 298 16.01 33.35 2.24
CA GLU A 298 15.60 34.58 2.91
C GLU A 298 15.10 34.30 4.32
N ASN A 299 15.02 33.05 4.75
CA ASN A 299 14.49 32.60 6.03
C ASN A 299 13.05 33.11 6.31
N GLU A 300 12.27 33.34 5.26
CA GLU A 300 10.89 33.75 5.36
C GLU A 300 9.98 32.58 5.76
N LEU A 301 9.04 32.84 6.67
CA LEU A 301 8.07 31.84 7.10
C LEU A 301 7.04 31.59 5.98
N VAL A 302 6.95 30.37 5.48
CA VAL A 302 5.96 29.96 4.46
C VAL A 302 4.81 29.15 5.04
N LEU A 303 5.05 28.31 6.05
CA LEU A 303 4.01 27.49 6.65
C LEU A 303 4.33 27.19 8.13
N THR A 304 3.31 27.23 8.98
CA THR A 304 3.37 26.68 10.33
C THR A 304 2.38 25.54 10.45
N LEU A 305 2.82 24.40 10.98
CA LEU A 305 1.99 23.21 11.23
C LEU A 305 1.94 22.93 12.73
N ARG A 306 0.76 22.59 13.25
CA ARG A 306 0.60 22.14 14.64
C ARG A 306 -0.39 21.00 14.78
N LEU A 307 -0.17 20.16 15.78
CA LEU A 307 -1.08 19.06 16.14
C LEU A 307 -1.67 19.36 17.52
N VAL A 308 -2.96 19.64 17.55
CA VAL A 308 -3.66 20.12 18.76
C VAL A 308 -4.82 19.18 19.12
N SER A 309 -5.43 19.38 20.29
CA SER A 309 -6.65 18.64 20.68
C SER A 309 -7.73 18.75 19.60
N ALA A 310 -8.50 17.67 19.38
CA ALA A 310 -9.60 17.67 18.40
C ALA A 310 -10.66 18.76 18.65
N SER A 311 -10.79 19.24 19.89
CA SER A 311 -11.69 20.32 20.28
C SER A 311 -11.04 21.72 20.22
N ALA A 312 -9.76 21.82 19.84
CA ALA A 312 -9.09 23.11 19.77
C ALA A 312 -9.71 24.01 18.69
N SER A 313 -9.75 25.33 19.00
CA SER A 313 -10.21 26.30 18.01
C SER A 313 -9.26 26.38 16.82
N ALA A 314 -9.81 26.47 15.63
CA ALA A 314 -9.07 26.73 14.41
C ALA A 314 -9.08 28.22 14.00
N ALA A 315 -9.44 29.14 14.90
CA ALA A 315 -9.47 30.55 14.57
C ALA A 315 -8.08 31.06 14.10
N GLY A 316 -8.00 31.56 12.88
CA GLY A 316 -6.76 31.99 12.22
C GLY A 316 -5.88 30.83 11.67
N TRP A 317 -6.39 29.60 11.66
CA TRP A 317 -5.73 28.41 11.14
C TRP A 317 -6.59 27.69 10.15
N THR A 318 -5.98 27.03 9.17
CA THR A 318 -6.65 26.09 8.29
C THR A 318 -6.63 24.70 8.94
N ARG A 319 -7.80 24.09 9.11
CA ARG A 319 -7.89 22.70 9.56
C ARG A 319 -7.60 21.77 8.39
N LEU A 320 -6.58 20.91 8.51
CA LEU A 320 -6.25 19.91 7.52
C LEU A 320 -7.05 18.62 7.72
N GLY A 321 -7.17 18.15 8.96
CA GLY A 321 -7.89 16.93 9.29
C GLY A 321 -7.76 16.53 10.76
N VAL A 322 -8.32 15.35 11.10
CA VAL A 322 -8.15 14.73 12.43
C VAL A 322 -7.34 13.47 12.24
N VAL A 323 -6.25 13.34 12.97
CA VAL A 323 -5.33 12.20 12.95
C VAL A 323 -5.01 11.79 14.38
N ALA A 324 -5.00 10.49 14.67
CA ALA A 324 -4.74 9.95 16.02
C ALA A 324 -5.54 10.67 17.13
N SER A 325 -6.82 10.97 16.89
CA SER A 325 -7.72 11.72 17.80
C SER A 325 -7.30 13.17 18.09
N ARG A 326 -6.37 13.72 17.33
CA ARG A 326 -5.90 15.12 17.39
C ARG A 326 -6.20 15.83 16.07
N GLN A 327 -6.20 17.17 16.09
CA GLN A 327 -6.45 17.98 14.91
C GLN A 327 -5.14 18.54 14.37
N MET A 328 -4.87 18.26 13.09
CA MET A 328 -3.80 18.89 12.33
C MET A 328 -4.29 20.23 11.81
N GLN A 329 -3.54 21.28 12.11
CA GLN A 329 -3.83 22.64 11.67
C GLN A 329 -2.59 23.27 11.01
N ALA A 330 -2.81 24.08 9.98
CA ALA A 330 -1.78 24.78 9.25
C ALA A 330 -2.11 26.27 9.14
N LYS A 331 -1.06 27.11 9.08
CA LYS A 331 -1.17 28.55 8.84
C LYS A 331 -0.09 28.98 7.86
N LEU A 332 -0.51 29.61 6.77
CA LEU A 332 0.43 30.21 5.81
C LEU A 332 1.14 31.40 6.43
N GLY A 333 2.44 31.49 6.20
CA GLY A 333 3.27 32.63 6.54
C GLY A 333 3.23 33.73 5.47
N GLU A 334 3.90 34.84 5.74
CA GLU A 334 3.97 35.99 4.81
C GLU A 334 4.83 35.68 3.57
N GLY A 335 5.80 34.77 3.69
CA GLY A 335 6.61 34.29 2.58
C GLY A 335 5.96 33.23 1.69
N ALA A 336 4.72 32.85 1.97
CA ALA A 336 4.03 31.83 1.20
C ALA A 336 3.58 32.35 -0.16
N VAL A 337 4.26 31.91 -1.23
CA VAL A 337 3.86 32.16 -2.61
C VAL A 337 3.29 30.86 -3.18
N ILE A 338 2.03 30.88 -3.62
CA ILE A 338 1.33 29.72 -4.22
C ILE A 338 0.84 30.16 -5.61
N THR A 339 1.44 29.59 -6.62
CA THR A 339 1.14 29.91 -8.03
C THR A 339 0.07 29.01 -8.59
N ASP A 340 -0.01 27.77 -8.12
CA ASP A 340 -1.06 26.85 -8.53
C ASP A 340 -2.42 27.26 -7.96
N GLN A 341 -3.32 27.66 -8.85
CA GLN A 341 -4.69 28.09 -8.51
C GLN A 341 -5.59 26.92 -8.08
N THR A 342 -5.19 25.69 -8.29
CA THR A 342 -5.93 24.48 -7.90
C THR A 342 -5.58 23.99 -6.51
N TYR A 343 -4.37 24.28 -6.02
CA TYR A 343 -3.91 23.90 -4.69
C TYR A 343 -4.82 24.43 -3.58
N ARG A 344 -5.13 23.59 -2.62
CA ARG A 344 -5.96 23.92 -1.45
C ARG A 344 -5.35 23.31 -0.20
N LEU A 345 -4.75 24.14 0.63
CA LEU A 345 -4.17 23.71 1.93
C LEU A 345 -5.14 22.86 2.77
N SER A 346 -6.43 23.14 2.74
CA SER A 346 -7.45 22.36 3.47
C SER A 346 -7.70 20.94 2.94
N ARG A 347 -7.12 20.59 1.81
CA ARG A 347 -7.23 19.26 1.16
C ARG A 347 -5.90 18.57 1.01
N SER A 348 -4.82 19.12 1.55
CA SER A 348 -3.45 18.64 1.38
C SER A 348 -3.06 17.47 2.28
N LEU A 349 -3.95 17.00 3.16
CA LEU A 349 -3.65 15.92 4.11
C LEU A 349 -4.12 14.57 3.60
N TYR A 350 -3.18 13.66 3.41
CA TYR A 350 -3.40 12.26 3.09
C TYR A 350 -3.05 11.36 4.28
N ARG A 351 -3.89 10.38 4.58
CA ARG A 351 -3.59 9.37 5.61
C ARG A 351 -2.96 8.16 4.95
N LEU A 352 -1.84 7.73 5.48
CA LEU A 352 -1.09 6.60 4.94
C LEU A 352 -1.40 5.26 5.66
N ASN A 353 -2.56 5.17 6.32
CA ASN A 353 -2.99 3.95 7.05
C ASN A 353 -3.85 3.07 6.17
#